data_21df0e6bd869e5e3165c113127491f63
#
_entry.id   21df0e6bd869e5e3165c113127491f63
#
_cell.length_a   1.000
_cell.length_b   1.000
_cell.length_c   1.000
_cell.angle_alpha   90.00
_cell.angle_beta   90.00
_cell.angle_gamma   90.00
#
_symmetry.space_group_name_H-M   'P 1'
#
loop_
_entity.id
_entity.type
_entity.pdbx_description
1 polymer ?
#
loop_
_entity_poly.entity_id
_entity_poly.type
_entity_poly.pdbx_seq_one_letter_code
_entity_poly.pdbx_strand_id
1 'polypeptide(L)'
;MKSLWLDIGNTRLKYWITENQQIIEHAAELHLQSPADLLLGLIQHFKHQGLHRIGISSVLDTENNQRIQQILKWLEIPVVFAKVHAEYAGLQCGYEVPSQLGIDRWLQVLAVAEERENYCIIGCGTALTIDLTKGKQHLGGYILPNLYLQRDALIQNTKGIKIPDSAFDNLNPGNNTVDAVHHGILLGLISTIESIMQQSPKNLLLTGGDAPLFAKFLQKYQPTVETDLLLKGLQQYIAYHPKY
;
A
#
# COMPACT_ATOMS: atom_id res chain seq x y z
N MET A 1 -0.23 -3.06 -25.69
CA MET A 1 -1.52 -3.51 -25.13
C MET A 1 -1.80 -2.71 -23.87
N LYS A 2 -3.02 -2.17 -23.72
CA LYS A 2 -3.40 -1.40 -22.54
C LYS A 2 -4.01 -2.28 -21.47
N SER A 3 -3.68 -2.00 -20.21
CA SER A 3 -4.20 -2.73 -19.04
C SER A 3 -4.65 -1.74 -17.97
N LEU A 4 -5.74 -2.07 -17.27
CA LEU A 4 -6.22 -1.34 -16.11
C LEU A 4 -5.80 -2.09 -14.84
N TRP A 5 -5.28 -1.37 -13.88
CA TRP A 5 -4.88 -1.87 -12.57
C TRP A 5 -5.64 -1.09 -11.51
N LEU A 6 -6.28 -1.79 -10.59
CA LEU A 6 -7.05 -1.20 -9.51
C LEU A 6 -6.46 -1.63 -8.17
N ASP A 7 -6.27 -0.67 -7.27
CA ASP A 7 -5.99 -0.90 -5.86
C ASP A 7 -7.13 -0.28 -5.03
N ILE A 8 -7.93 -1.14 -4.43
CA ILE A 8 -9.14 -0.75 -3.69
C ILE A 8 -8.87 -0.97 -2.22
N GLY A 9 -8.38 0.09 -1.57
CA GLY A 9 -8.14 0.14 -0.14
C GLY A 9 -9.41 0.46 0.66
N ASN A 10 -9.28 0.59 1.98
CA ASN A 10 -10.40 0.97 2.86
C ASN A 10 -10.86 2.43 2.70
N THR A 11 -9.99 3.31 2.22
CA THR A 11 -10.24 4.76 2.15
C THR A 11 -10.22 5.27 0.72
N ARG A 12 -9.36 4.71 -0.12
CA ARG A 12 -9.09 5.20 -1.47
C ARG A 12 -9.19 4.07 -2.48
N LEU A 13 -9.65 4.44 -3.68
CA LEU A 13 -9.48 3.67 -4.90
C LEU A 13 -8.36 4.34 -5.70
N LYS A 14 -7.34 3.57 -6.05
CA LYS A 14 -6.30 3.99 -6.97
C LYS A 14 -6.45 3.22 -8.26
N TYR A 15 -6.16 3.87 -9.38
CA TYR A 15 -6.04 3.15 -10.63
C TYR A 15 -4.84 3.62 -11.43
N TRP A 16 -4.34 2.71 -12.25
CA TRP A 16 -3.34 2.98 -13.28
C TRP A 16 -3.81 2.38 -14.59
N ILE A 17 -3.66 3.14 -15.67
CA ILE A 17 -3.75 2.61 -17.02
C ILE A 17 -2.32 2.53 -17.55
N THR A 18 -1.93 1.35 -17.98
CA THR A 18 -0.59 1.14 -18.57
C THR A 18 -0.71 0.74 -20.03
N GLU A 19 0.24 1.19 -20.85
CA GLU A 19 0.45 0.71 -22.20
C GLU A 19 1.86 0.18 -22.33
N ASN A 20 2.01 -1.10 -22.73
CA ASN A 20 3.31 -1.77 -22.81
C ASN A 20 4.14 -1.63 -21.51
N GLN A 21 3.49 -1.80 -20.36
CA GLN A 21 4.00 -1.65 -19.00
C GLN A 21 4.32 -0.21 -18.53
N GLN A 22 4.25 0.78 -19.40
CA GLN A 22 4.41 2.18 -19.02
C GLN A 22 3.09 2.78 -18.53
N ILE A 23 3.13 3.52 -17.43
CA ILE A 23 1.97 4.23 -16.90
C ILE A 23 1.65 5.37 -17.85
N ILE A 24 0.44 5.40 -18.40
CA ILE A 24 -0.09 6.49 -19.24
C ILE A 24 -1.14 7.32 -18.52
N GLU A 25 -1.74 6.78 -17.46
CA GLU A 25 -2.71 7.47 -16.62
C GLU A 25 -2.70 6.89 -15.21
N HIS A 26 -2.87 7.72 -14.21
CA HIS A 26 -2.96 7.35 -12.80
C HIS A 26 -3.83 8.33 -12.03
N ALA A 27 -4.67 7.81 -11.14
CA ALA A 27 -5.39 8.62 -10.16
C ALA A 27 -5.58 7.86 -8.83
N ALA A 28 -5.84 8.63 -7.78
CA ALA A 28 -6.12 8.12 -6.44
C ALA A 28 -7.26 8.96 -5.83
N GLU A 29 -8.42 8.35 -5.63
CA GLU A 29 -9.62 9.04 -5.20
C GLU A 29 -10.17 8.47 -3.89
N LEU A 30 -10.75 9.33 -3.05
CA LEU A 30 -11.47 8.93 -1.86
C LEU A 30 -12.83 8.36 -2.26
N HIS A 31 -13.19 7.18 -1.79
CA HIS A 31 -14.47 6.56 -2.13
C HIS A 31 -15.56 6.73 -1.05
N LEU A 32 -15.26 7.43 0.05
CA LEU A 32 -16.21 7.75 1.12
C LEU A 32 -17.07 6.54 1.57
N GLN A 33 -16.46 5.36 1.69
CA GLN A 33 -17.07 4.06 2.00
C GLN A 33 -17.95 3.47 0.88
N SER A 34 -17.98 4.07 -0.31
CA SER A 34 -18.70 3.55 -1.48
C SER A 34 -17.77 3.35 -2.70
N PRO A 35 -16.84 2.35 -2.65
CA PRO A 35 -15.92 2.11 -3.75
C PRO A 35 -16.63 1.67 -5.04
N ALA A 36 -17.79 1.01 -4.92
CA ALA A 36 -18.58 0.59 -6.07
C ALA A 36 -19.18 1.78 -6.82
N ASP A 37 -19.70 2.79 -6.11
CA ASP A 37 -20.29 3.98 -6.74
C ASP A 37 -19.21 4.83 -7.43
N LEU A 38 -18.04 4.97 -6.79
CA LEU A 38 -16.90 5.64 -7.41
C LEU A 38 -16.47 4.92 -8.70
N LEU A 39 -16.33 3.59 -8.65
CA LEU A 39 -15.96 2.79 -9.81
C LEU A 39 -17.01 2.90 -10.92
N LEU A 40 -18.31 2.90 -10.58
CA LEU A 40 -19.38 3.08 -11.53
C LEU A 40 -19.27 4.42 -12.27
N GLY A 41 -18.90 5.49 -11.57
CA GLY A 41 -18.63 6.80 -12.19
C GLY A 41 -17.46 6.77 -13.20
N LEU A 42 -16.47 5.91 -12.96
CA LEU A 42 -15.28 5.79 -13.82
C LEU A 42 -15.46 4.82 -15.01
N ILE A 43 -16.51 4.00 -15.01
CA ILE A 43 -16.70 2.94 -16.02
C ILE A 43 -16.73 3.45 -17.45
N GLN A 44 -17.40 4.58 -17.71
CA GLN A 44 -17.47 5.18 -19.05
C GLN A 44 -16.08 5.64 -19.52
N HIS A 45 -15.29 6.23 -18.62
CA HIS A 45 -13.93 6.61 -18.91
C HIS A 45 -13.09 5.38 -19.30
N PHE A 46 -13.16 4.30 -18.54
CA PHE A 46 -12.41 3.06 -18.82
C PHE A 46 -12.85 2.39 -20.12
N LYS A 47 -14.15 2.43 -20.46
CA LYS A 47 -14.69 1.82 -21.68
C LYS A 47 -14.06 2.37 -22.95
N HIS A 48 -13.69 3.63 -22.96
CA HIS A 48 -13.08 4.31 -24.14
C HIS A 48 -11.55 4.14 -24.23
N GLN A 49 -10.91 3.44 -23.30
CA GLN A 49 -9.45 3.32 -23.26
C GLN A 49 -8.87 2.19 -24.14
N GLY A 50 -9.70 1.28 -24.66
CA GLY A 50 -9.22 0.12 -25.44
C GLY A 50 -8.42 -0.87 -24.58
N LEU A 51 -8.93 -1.15 -23.40
CA LEU A 51 -8.31 -2.04 -22.41
C LEU A 51 -8.44 -3.52 -22.83
N HIS A 52 -7.46 -4.35 -22.48
CA HIS A 52 -7.46 -5.78 -22.79
C HIS A 52 -7.59 -6.65 -21.54
N ARG A 53 -7.25 -6.14 -20.36
CA ARG A 53 -7.35 -6.85 -19.08
C ARG A 53 -7.42 -5.89 -17.91
N ILE A 54 -7.93 -6.40 -16.78
CA ILE A 54 -7.98 -5.68 -15.50
C ILE A 54 -7.35 -6.56 -14.42
N GLY A 55 -6.36 -6.00 -13.71
CA GLY A 55 -5.79 -6.58 -12.49
C GLY A 55 -6.29 -5.82 -11.26
N ILE A 56 -6.67 -6.52 -10.20
CA ILE A 56 -7.26 -5.92 -9.00
C ILE A 56 -6.56 -6.39 -7.74
N SER A 57 -6.12 -5.43 -6.94
CA SER A 57 -5.85 -5.55 -5.51
C SER A 57 -7.06 -5.01 -4.76
N SER A 58 -7.63 -5.78 -3.83
CA SER A 58 -8.75 -5.32 -3.02
C SER A 58 -8.69 -5.89 -1.61
N VAL A 59 -8.77 -5.02 -0.62
CA VAL A 59 -8.88 -5.37 0.80
C VAL A 59 -10.33 -5.36 1.30
N LEU A 60 -11.29 -5.20 0.39
CA LEU A 60 -12.71 -5.17 0.71
C LEU A 60 -13.25 -6.57 1.03
N ASP A 61 -14.40 -6.60 1.71
CA ASP A 61 -15.14 -7.83 1.95
C ASP A 61 -15.70 -8.47 0.66
N THR A 62 -16.26 -9.66 0.82
CA THR A 62 -16.78 -10.45 -0.31
C THR A 62 -17.93 -9.75 -1.03
N GLU A 63 -18.83 -9.09 -0.29
CA GLU A 63 -20.01 -8.42 -0.88
C GLU A 63 -19.57 -7.25 -1.75
N ASN A 64 -18.71 -6.39 -1.24
CA ASN A 64 -18.16 -5.27 -2.00
C ASN A 64 -17.37 -5.73 -3.22
N ASN A 65 -16.55 -6.78 -3.08
CA ASN A 65 -15.82 -7.36 -4.22
C ASN A 65 -16.76 -7.93 -5.30
N GLN A 66 -17.89 -8.54 -4.93
CA GLN A 66 -18.90 -8.98 -5.88
C GLN A 66 -19.55 -7.80 -6.63
N ARG A 67 -19.88 -6.70 -5.95
CA ARG A 67 -20.39 -5.48 -6.59
C ARG A 67 -19.38 -4.89 -7.58
N ILE A 68 -18.11 -4.77 -7.19
CA ILE A 68 -17.01 -4.33 -8.05
C ILE A 68 -16.94 -5.23 -9.31
N GLN A 69 -16.97 -6.55 -9.12
CA GLN A 69 -16.91 -7.50 -10.23
C GLN A 69 -18.11 -7.35 -11.19
N GLN A 70 -19.31 -7.10 -10.67
CA GLN A 70 -20.51 -6.87 -11.51
C GLN A 70 -20.37 -5.61 -12.36
N ILE A 71 -19.86 -4.52 -11.81
CA ILE A 71 -19.63 -3.27 -12.53
C ILE A 71 -18.59 -3.47 -13.64
N LEU A 72 -17.48 -4.16 -13.33
CA LEU A 72 -16.40 -4.37 -14.30
C LEU A 72 -16.79 -5.30 -15.45
N LYS A 73 -17.83 -6.15 -15.29
CA LYS A 73 -18.39 -6.96 -16.42
C LYS A 73 -18.87 -6.10 -17.58
N TRP A 74 -19.24 -4.84 -17.34
CA TRP A 74 -19.67 -3.94 -18.41
C TRP A 74 -18.53 -3.53 -19.38
N LEU A 75 -17.28 -3.81 -19.00
CA LEU A 75 -16.13 -3.58 -19.87
C LEU A 75 -15.87 -4.76 -20.82
N GLU A 76 -16.50 -5.93 -20.58
CA GLU A 76 -16.40 -7.16 -21.42
C GLU A 76 -14.95 -7.65 -21.64
N ILE A 77 -14.08 -7.41 -20.66
CA ILE A 77 -12.67 -7.82 -20.70
C ILE A 77 -12.32 -8.68 -19.48
N PRO A 78 -11.27 -9.51 -19.55
CA PRO A 78 -10.84 -10.35 -18.44
C PRO A 78 -10.50 -9.52 -17.19
N VAL A 79 -11.01 -9.98 -16.03
CA VAL A 79 -10.79 -9.37 -14.72
C VAL A 79 -10.15 -10.41 -13.79
N VAL A 80 -9.04 -10.07 -13.17
CA VAL A 80 -8.31 -10.91 -12.22
C VAL A 80 -8.19 -10.20 -10.88
N PHE A 81 -8.77 -10.78 -9.83
CA PHE A 81 -8.51 -10.37 -8.45
C PHE A 81 -7.27 -11.11 -7.95
N ALA A 82 -6.26 -10.38 -7.54
CA ALA A 82 -5.10 -10.95 -6.89
C ALA A 82 -5.49 -11.53 -5.52
N LYS A 83 -4.81 -12.62 -5.15
CA LYS A 83 -5.02 -13.33 -3.88
C LYS A 83 -3.68 -13.65 -3.24
N VAL A 84 -3.67 -13.73 -1.92
CA VAL A 84 -2.50 -14.22 -1.19
C VAL A 84 -2.45 -15.76 -1.31
N HIS A 85 -1.27 -16.28 -1.57
CA HIS A 85 -0.99 -17.72 -1.65
C HIS A 85 0.08 -18.09 -0.62
N ALA A 86 0.07 -19.32 -0.16
CA ALA A 86 1.14 -19.87 0.69
C ALA A 86 2.50 -19.81 -0.03
N GLU A 87 2.48 -20.07 -1.34
CA GLU A 87 3.61 -19.92 -2.25
C GLU A 87 3.12 -19.37 -3.59
N TYR A 88 3.87 -18.39 -4.15
CA TYR A 88 3.57 -17.85 -5.48
C TYR A 88 4.85 -17.32 -6.15
N ALA A 89 5.13 -17.76 -7.38
CA ALA A 89 6.34 -17.38 -8.13
C ALA A 89 7.65 -17.66 -7.35
N GLY A 90 7.63 -18.66 -6.46
CA GLY A 90 8.72 -19.02 -5.57
C GLY A 90 8.82 -18.15 -4.30
N LEU A 91 7.97 -17.15 -4.11
CA LEU A 91 7.85 -16.40 -2.87
C LEU A 91 7.01 -17.20 -1.86
N GLN A 92 7.56 -17.41 -0.67
CA GLN A 92 6.89 -18.07 0.47
C GLN A 92 6.22 -17.04 1.37
N CYS A 93 4.95 -17.26 1.72
CA CYS A 93 4.22 -16.42 2.68
C CYS A 93 4.66 -16.73 4.11
N GLY A 94 4.99 -15.71 4.90
CA GLY A 94 5.37 -15.83 6.29
C GLY A 94 4.21 -15.92 7.28
N TYR A 95 2.96 -15.84 6.84
CA TYR A 95 1.79 -16.00 7.69
C TYR A 95 1.41 -17.46 7.78
N GLU A 96 1.08 -17.93 9.00
CA GLU A 96 0.56 -19.29 9.24
C GLU A 96 -0.72 -19.54 8.43
N VAL A 97 -1.58 -18.53 8.36
CA VAL A 97 -2.80 -18.51 7.54
C VAL A 97 -2.66 -17.44 6.47
N PRO A 98 -2.26 -17.77 5.24
CA PRO A 98 -1.97 -16.80 4.19
C PRO A 98 -3.12 -15.82 3.90
N SER A 99 -4.37 -16.26 4.02
CA SER A 99 -5.54 -15.41 3.79
C SER A 99 -5.73 -14.28 4.81
N GLN A 100 -4.97 -14.26 5.90
CA GLN A 100 -4.96 -13.18 6.90
C GLN A 100 -3.98 -12.05 6.54
N LEU A 101 -3.08 -12.28 5.59
CA LEU A 101 -2.22 -11.22 5.07
C LEU A 101 -3.01 -10.34 4.10
N GLY A 102 -2.93 -9.02 4.26
CA GLY A 102 -3.51 -8.08 3.31
C GLY A 102 -2.90 -8.26 1.92
N ILE A 103 -3.75 -8.27 0.89
CA ILE A 103 -3.31 -8.44 -0.50
C ILE A 103 -2.39 -7.31 -0.96
N ASP A 104 -2.64 -6.09 -0.50
CA ASP A 104 -1.81 -4.91 -0.73
C ASP A 104 -0.37 -5.11 -0.23
N ARG A 105 -0.20 -5.66 0.97
CA ARG A 105 1.10 -6.01 1.56
C ARG A 105 1.77 -7.15 0.79
N TRP A 106 1.00 -8.21 0.47
CA TRP A 106 1.50 -9.34 -0.31
C TRP A 106 2.06 -8.93 -1.67
N LEU A 107 1.35 -8.04 -2.37
CA LEU A 107 1.79 -7.53 -3.67
C LEU A 107 3.05 -6.68 -3.57
N GLN A 108 3.18 -5.86 -2.52
CA GLN A 108 4.41 -5.11 -2.27
C GLN A 108 5.62 -6.03 -2.02
N VAL A 109 5.42 -7.12 -1.28
CA VAL A 109 6.46 -8.15 -1.08
C VAL A 109 6.77 -8.89 -2.38
N LEU A 110 5.76 -9.24 -3.17
CA LEU A 110 5.92 -9.90 -4.46
C LEU A 110 6.74 -9.05 -5.44
N ALA A 111 6.57 -7.73 -5.41
CA ALA A 111 7.29 -6.79 -6.28
C ALA A 111 8.82 -6.89 -6.17
N VAL A 112 9.35 -7.34 -5.04
CA VAL A 112 10.79 -7.52 -4.78
C VAL A 112 11.22 -8.98 -4.71
N ALA A 113 10.32 -9.93 -4.93
CA ALA A 113 10.59 -11.36 -4.74
C ALA A 113 11.62 -11.96 -5.72
N GLU A 114 11.82 -11.32 -6.88
CA GLU A 114 12.84 -11.75 -7.84
C GLU A 114 14.26 -11.36 -7.41
N GLU A 115 14.37 -10.35 -6.55
CA GLU A 115 15.63 -9.89 -6.01
C GLU A 115 16.06 -10.83 -4.87
N ARG A 116 17.32 -11.23 -4.84
CA ARG A 116 17.85 -12.15 -3.82
C ARG A 116 18.26 -11.43 -2.54
N GLU A 117 17.78 -10.22 -2.35
CA GLU A 117 18.15 -9.36 -1.24
C GLU A 117 17.12 -9.42 -0.11
N ASN A 118 17.51 -8.89 1.05
CA ASN A 118 16.64 -8.77 2.20
C ASN A 118 16.04 -7.37 2.22
N TYR A 119 14.74 -7.26 2.40
CA TYR A 119 14.04 -5.98 2.45
C TYR A 119 13.31 -5.75 3.76
N CYS A 120 13.27 -4.49 4.16
CA CYS A 120 12.29 -3.92 5.06
C CYS A 120 11.40 -3.00 4.22
N ILE A 121 10.18 -3.41 3.97
CA ILE A 121 9.22 -2.70 3.11
C ILE A 121 8.27 -1.94 4.03
N ILE A 122 8.22 -0.60 3.87
CA ILE A 122 7.35 0.25 4.66
C ILE A 122 6.25 0.81 3.76
N GLY A 123 5.01 0.40 4.02
CA GLY A 123 3.83 0.97 3.38
C GLY A 123 3.32 2.18 4.18
N CYS A 124 3.55 3.39 3.66
CA CYS A 124 3.16 4.66 4.27
C CYS A 124 1.79 5.10 3.74
N GLY A 125 0.74 4.38 4.13
CA GLY A 125 -0.67 4.64 3.76
C GLY A 125 -1.50 5.09 4.96
N THR A 126 -2.80 4.75 4.97
CA THR A 126 -3.71 4.98 6.11
C THR A 126 -3.19 4.31 7.38
N ALA A 127 -2.69 3.10 7.28
CA ALA A 127 -1.83 2.48 8.28
C ALA A 127 -0.37 2.53 7.82
N LEU A 128 0.57 2.49 8.77
CA LEU A 128 1.97 2.19 8.51
C LEU A 128 2.13 0.67 8.58
N THR A 129 2.47 0.04 7.47
CA THR A 129 2.76 -1.40 7.43
C THR A 129 4.26 -1.61 7.26
N ILE A 130 4.79 -2.66 7.90
CA ILE A 130 6.20 -3.04 7.80
C ILE A 130 6.21 -4.53 7.45
N ASP A 131 6.80 -4.87 6.32
CA ASP A 131 6.99 -6.25 5.88
C ASP A 131 8.48 -6.57 5.73
N LEU A 132 8.87 -7.73 6.23
CA LEU A 132 10.26 -8.16 6.21
C LEU A 132 10.44 -9.35 5.27
N THR A 133 11.50 -9.31 4.45
CA THR A 133 11.84 -10.43 3.57
C THR A 133 13.28 -10.90 3.79
N LYS A 134 13.51 -12.17 3.49
CA LYS A 134 14.84 -12.77 3.36
C LYS A 134 14.88 -13.53 2.03
N GLY A 135 15.46 -12.91 1.02
CA GLY A 135 15.35 -13.42 -0.35
C GLY A 135 13.88 -13.63 -0.73
N LYS A 136 13.52 -14.83 -1.18
CA LYS A 136 12.15 -15.21 -1.54
C LYS A 136 11.27 -15.66 -0.37
N GLN A 137 11.62 -15.31 0.85
CA GLN A 137 10.82 -15.62 2.02
C GLN A 137 10.27 -14.35 2.67
N HIS A 138 8.96 -14.21 2.73
CA HIS A 138 8.30 -13.23 3.59
C HIS A 138 8.38 -13.72 5.04
N LEU A 139 8.87 -12.88 5.95
CA LEU A 139 9.08 -13.25 7.36
C LEU A 139 7.91 -12.81 8.26
N GLY A 140 6.91 -12.12 7.70
CA GLY A 140 5.88 -11.42 8.47
C GLY A 140 6.22 -9.93 8.62
N GLY A 141 5.52 -9.25 9.53
CA GLY A 141 5.69 -7.82 9.69
C GLY A 141 4.82 -7.20 10.77
N TYR A 142 4.65 -5.89 10.70
CA TYR A 142 3.93 -5.10 11.70
C TYR A 142 2.90 -4.18 11.02
N ILE A 143 1.84 -3.84 11.74
CA ILE A 143 0.85 -2.83 11.34
C ILE A 143 0.72 -1.84 12.49
N LEU A 144 0.94 -0.57 12.20
CA LEU A 144 0.82 0.51 13.17
C LEU A 144 -0.16 1.56 12.64
N PRO A 145 -0.86 2.29 13.51
CA PRO A 145 -1.57 3.49 13.10
C PRO A 145 -0.56 4.48 12.50
N ASN A 146 -0.84 5.03 11.33
CA ASN A 146 0.01 6.06 10.73
C ASN A 146 -0.16 7.41 11.45
N LEU A 147 0.61 8.41 11.05
CA LEU A 147 0.70 9.76 11.64
C LEU A 147 -0.68 10.36 11.98
N TYR A 148 -1.55 10.43 10.99
CA TYR A 148 -2.87 11.04 11.13
C TYR A 148 -3.81 10.23 12.01
N LEU A 149 -3.78 8.89 11.92
CA LEU A 149 -4.60 8.03 12.80
C LEU A 149 -4.21 8.17 14.27
N GLN A 150 -2.91 8.27 14.57
CA GLN A 150 -2.45 8.48 15.94
C GLN A 150 -2.85 9.86 16.45
N ARG A 151 -2.66 10.92 15.64
CA ARG A 151 -3.09 12.28 15.96
C ARG A 151 -4.59 12.33 16.26
N ASP A 152 -5.40 11.79 15.34
CA ASP A 152 -6.86 11.82 15.43
C ASP A 152 -7.37 11.03 16.65
N ALA A 153 -6.71 9.91 16.97
CA ALA A 153 -7.02 9.15 18.18
C ALA A 153 -6.77 9.98 19.46
N LEU A 154 -5.71 10.78 19.52
CA LEU A 154 -5.46 11.68 20.64
C LEU A 154 -6.51 12.80 20.71
N ILE A 155 -6.86 13.41 19.59
CA ILE A 155 -7.88 14.47 19.53
C ILE A 155 -9.25 13.94 20.00
N GLN A 156 -9.64 12.76 19.53
CA GLN A 156 -10.95 12.17 19.85
C GLN A 156 -11.07 11.71 21.29
N ASN A 157 -9.99 11.23 21.91
CA ASN A 157 -10.02 10.63 23.23
C ASN A 157 -9.51 11.55 24.36
N THR A 158 -9.14 12.80 24.06
CA THR A 158 -8.68 13.76 25.07
C THR A 158 -9.45 15.09 24.97
N LYS A 159 -9.93 15.61 26.12
CA LYS A 159 -10.71 16.87 26.14
C LYS A 159 -9.88 18.14 25.94
N GLY A 160 -8.57 18.08 26.13
CA GLY A 160 -7.69 19.26 26.16
C GLY A 160 -6.81 19.42 24.93
N ILE A 161 -6.74 18.42 24.06
CA ILE A 161 -5.84 18.44 22.90
C ILE A 161 -6.60 18.98 21.68
N LYS A 162 -6.26 20.18 21.26
CA LYS A 162 -6.71 20.77 20.00
C LYS A 162 -5.49 20.92 19.10
N ILE A 163 -5.43 20.16 18.02
CA ILE A 163 -4.31 20.13 17.10
C ILE A 163 -4.80 20.57 15.73
N PRO A 164 -4.35 21.73 15.21
CA PRO A 164 -4.60 22.10 13.82
C PRO A 164 -3.90 21.12 12.88
N ASP A 165 -4.32 21.12 11.65
CA ASP A 165 -3.66 20.34 10.60
C ASP A 165 -2.30 21.01 10.29
N SER A 166 -1.23 20.43 10.77
CA SER A 166 0.14 20.90 10.60
C SER A 166 1.09 19.75 10.26
N ALA A 167 2.27 20.10 9.76
CA ALA A 167 3.22 19.13 9.26
C ALA A 167 3.90 18.33 10.39
N PHE A 168 4.24 17.08 10.09
CA PHE A 168 5.14 16.25 10.88
C PHE A 168 6.57 16.46 10.35
N ASP A 169 7.31 17.39 10.94
CA ASP A 169 8.55 17.90 10.34
C ASP A 169 9.78 17.85 11.25
N ASN A 170 9.62 17.42 12.53
CA ASN A 170 10.68 17.48 13.51
C ASN A 170 10.62 16.29 14.49
N LEU A 171 11.78 15.91 15.03
CA LEU A 171 11.95 14.86 16.06
C LEU A 171 12.39 15.40 17.42
N ASN A 172 12.65 16.71 17.55
CA ASN A 172 13.04 17.33 18.81
C ASN A 172 11.85 17.41 19.78
N PRO A 173 12.07 17.47 21.11
CA PRO A 173 10.99 17.69 22.05
C PRO A 173 10.20 18.96 21.71
N GLY A 174 8.87 18.82 21.63
CA GLY A 174 7.97 19.96 21.45
C GLY A 174 7.89 20.82 22.70
N ASN A 175 7.82 22.15 22.54
CA ASN A 175 7.65 23.10 23.64
C ASN A 175 6.21 23.62 23.77
N ASN A 176 5.29 23.08 23.01
CA ASN A 176 3.84 23.29 23.07
C ASN A 176 3.13 21.97 22.73
N THR A 177 1.81 21.91 22.97
CA THR A 177 1.02 20.67 22.81
C THR A 177 1.00 20.17 21.38
N VAL A 178 0.94 21.06 20.40
CA VAL A 178 0.88 20.68 18.97
C VAL A 178 2.18 19.96 18.56
N ASP A 179 3.32 20.60 18.84
CA ASP A 179 4.64 20.05 18.52
C ASP A 179 4.91 18.78 19.34
N ALA A 180 4.54 18.76 20.63
CA ALA A 180 4.73 17.58 21.47
C ALA A 180 3.99 16.36 20.92
N VAL A 181 2.80 16.53 20.38
CA VAL A 181 2.04 15.44 19.74
C VAL A 181 2.65 15.04 18.40
N HIS A 182 2.89 15.99 17.49
CA HIS A 182 3.41 15.68 16.15
C HIS A 182 4.82 15.08 16.22
N HIS A 183 5.72 15.70 16.97
CA HIS A 183 7.09 15.19 17.12
C HIS A 183 7.12 13.82 17.82
N GLY A 184 6.29 13.63 18.85
CA GLY A 184 6.19 12.38 19.59
C GLY A 184 5.70 11.23 18.71
N ILE A 185 4.66 11.44 17.90
CA ILE A 185 4.14 10.45 16.96
C ILE A 185 5.20 10.12 15.91
N LEU A 186 5.81 11.12 15.29
CA LEU A 186 6.84 10.91 14.28
C LEU A 186 8.05 10.19 14.86
N LEU A 187 8.54 10.63 16.03
CA LEU A 187 9.65 9.98 16.73
C LEU A 187 9.36 8.51 17.02
N GLY A 188 8.15 8.16 17.48
CA GLY A 188 7.76 6.80 17.77
C GLY A 188 7.82 5.91 16.52
N LEU A 189 7.29 6.37 15.38
CA LEU A 189 7.31 5.62 14.13
C LEU A 189 8.72 5.48 13.55
N ILE A 190 9.51 6.55 13.53
CA ILE A 190 10.90 6.53 13.06
C ILE A 190 11.75 5.59 13.93
N SER A 191 11.65 5.68 15.26
CA SER A 191 12.40 4.82 16.19
C SER A 191 12.03 3.36 16.03
N THR A 192 10.76 3.04 15.74
CA THR A 192 10.32 1.67 15.46
C THR A 192 11.01 1.12 14.20
N ILE A 193 11.02 1.90 13.11
CA ILE A 193 11.70 1.49 11.86
C ILE A 193 13.20 1.33 12.11
N GLU A 194 13.83 2.26 12.79
CA GLU A 194 15.26 2.20 13.13
C GLU A 194 15.62 0.97 13.94
N SER A 195 14.83 0.65 14.97
CA SER A 195 15.02 -0.55 15.78
C SER A 195 14.98 -1.83 14.94
N ILE A 196 14.06 -1.91 13.96
CA ILE A 196 13.96 -3.04 13.05
C ILE A 196 15.16 -3.10 12.09
N MET A 197 15.59 -1.95 11.57
CA MET A 197 16.75 -1.88 10.67
C MET A 197 18.07 -2.27 11.34
N GLN A 198 18.21 -2.04 12.63
CA GLN A 198 19.41 -2.42 13.41
C GLN A 198 19.55 -3.94 13.63
N GLN A 199 18.46 -4.72 13.54
CA GLN A 199 18.49 -6.16 13.85
C GLN A 199 19.26 -6.99 12.81
N SER A 200 19.24 -6.60 11.53
CA SER A 200 19.98 -7.26 10.45
C SER A 200 20.11 -6.36 9.24
N PRO A 201 21.17 -6.50 8.42
CA PRO A 201 21.31 -5.77 7.16
C PRO A 201 20.16 -6.09 6.21
N LYS A 202 19.51 -5.04 5.69
CA LYS A 202 18.42 -5.12 4.71
C LYS A 202 18.26 -3.80 3.99
N ASN A 203 17.74 -3.84 2.78
CA ASN A 203 17.39 -2.66 2.03
C ASN A 203 16.08 -2.05 2.57
N LEU A 204 16.07 -0.76 2.79
CA LEU A 204 14.86 -0.04 3.22
C LEU A 204 14.12 0.46 1.99
N LEU A 205 12.89 -0.03 1.80
CA LEU A 205 12.01 0.36 0.71
C LEU A 205 10.75 1.02 1.27
N LEU A 206 10.48 2.24 0.85
CA LEU A 206 9.33 3.03 1.28
C LEU A 206 8.34 3.17 0.12
N THR A 207 7.06 2.99 0.39
CA THR A 207 5.97 3.21 -0.59
C THR A 207 4.78 3.90 0.06
N GLY A 208 3.89 4.48 -0.76
CA GLY A 208 2.71 5.20 -0.28
C GLY A 208 2.91 6.69 -0.18
N GLY A 209 1.82 7.42 0.14
CA GLY A 209 1.77 8.88 0.08
C GLY A 209 2.73 9.60 1.01
N ASP A 210 2.95 9.05 2.21
CA ASP A 210 3.82 9.66 3.22
C ASP A 210 5.28 9.17 3.11
N ALA A 211 5.62 8.28 2.17
CA ALA A 211 6.97 7.75 2.00
C ALA A 211 8.06 8.84 1.87
N PRO A 212 7.86 9.95 1.14
CA PRO A 212 8.85 11.03 1.07
C PRO A 212 9.12 11.69 2.43
N LEU A 213 8.12 11.78 3.30
CA LEU A 213 8.28 12.30 4.65
C LEU A 213 9.20 11.38 5.49
N PHE A 214 8.90 10.08 5.51
CA PHE A 214 9.71 9.11 6.25
C PHE A 214 11.15 9.04 5.72
N ALA A 215 11.32 9.14 4.40
CA ALA A 215 12.64 9.12 3.77
C ALA A 215 13.57 10.23 4.30
N LYS A 216 13.04 11.43 4.61
CA LYS A 216 13.83 12.53 5.17
C LYS A 216 14.50 12.19 6.51
N PHE A 217 13.81 11.41 7.36
CA PHE A 217 14.30 11.05 8.69
C PHE A 217 15.11 9.75 8.71
N LEU A 218 15.02 8.94 7.63
CA LEU A 218 15.67 7.64 7.53
C LEU A 218 16.87 7.64 6.57
N GLN A 219 17.40 8.80 6.19
CA GLN A 219 18.48 8.96 5.20
C GLN A 219 19.73 8.12 5.50
N LYS A 220 20.04 7.89 6.79
CA LYS A 220 21.19 7.04 7.17
C LYS A 220 21.10 5.60 6.67
N TYR A 221 19.88 5.13 6.33
CA TYR A 221 19.64 3.81 5.75
C TYR A 221 19.52 3.84 4.23
N GLN A 222 19.69 4.99 3.59
CA GLN A 222 19.63 5.18 2.13
C GLN A 222 18.33 4.60 1.55
N PRO A 223 17.14 5.02 2.03
CA PRO A 223 15.88 4.41 1.62
C PRO A 223 15.62 4.62 0.13
N THR A 224 15.12 3.57 -0.52
CA THR A 224 14.51 3.69 -1.84
C THR A 224 13.04 4.05 -1.68
N VAL A 225 12.57 5.07 -2.39
CA VAL A 225 11.15 5.44 -2.43
C VAL A 225 10.56 4.95 -3.76
N GLU A 226 9.60 4.03 -3.68
CA GLU A 226 8.93 3.44 -4.83
C GLU A 226 7.41 3.62 -4.69
N THR A 227 6.86 4.61 -5.35
CA THR A 227 5.44 4.97 -5.21
C THR A 227 4.49 3.94 -5.82
N ASP A 228 4.96 3.24 -6.86
CA ASP A 228 4.16 2.29 -7.63
C ASP A 228 4.49 0.82 -7.30
N LEU A 229 5.05 0.56 -6.11
CA LEU A 229 5.45 -0.78 -5.68
C LEU A 229 4.29 -1.79 -5.74
N LEU A 230 3.09 -1.39 -5.31
CA LEU A 230 1.91 -2.23 -5.38
C LEU A 230 1.56 -2.57 -6.84
N LEU A 231 1.60 -1.58 -7.74
CA LEU A 231 1.38 -1.79 -9.17
C LEU A 231 2.37 -2.80 -9.73
N LYS A 232 3.66 -2.68 -9.41
CA LYS A 232 4.70 -3.62 -9.84
C LYS A 232 4.37 -5.04 -9.40
N GLY A 233 4.00 -5.22 -8.13
CA GLY A 233 3.59 -6.54 -7.61
C GLY A 233 2.33 -7.08 -8.27
N LEU A 234 1.34 -6.25 -8.56
CA LEU A 234 0.12 -6.66 -9.25
C LEU A 234 0.40 -7.05 -10.71
N GLN A 235 1.29 -6.34 -11.39
CA GLN A 235 1.74 -6.69 -12.74
C GLN A 235 2.49 -8.03 -12.76
N GLN A 236 3.39 -8.27 -11.81
CA GLN A 236 4.09 -9.55 -11.65
C GLN A 236 3.10 -10.68 -11.33
N TYR A 237 2.14 -10.43 -10.42
CA TYR A 237 1.10 -11.40 -10.10
C TYR A 237 0.37 -11.86 -11.36
N ILE A 238 -0.07 -10.94 -12.19
CA ILE A 238 -0.79 -11.26 -13.42
C ILE A 238 0.12 -11.96 -14.46
N ALA A 239 1.40 -11.57 -14.53
CA ALA A 239 2.36 -12.19 -15.46
C ALA A 239 2.62 -13.68 -15.13
N TYR A 240 2.60 -14.04 -13.86
CA TYR A 240 2.75 -15.43 -13.39
C TYR A 240 1.44 -16.22 -13.36
N HIS A 241 0.29 -15.57 -13.61
CA HIS A 241 -1.01 -16.26 -13.52
C HIS A 241 -1.23 -17.18 -14.73
N PRO A 242 -1.43 -18.51 -14.52
CA PRO A 242 -1.39 -19.51 -15.61
C PRO A 242 -2.51 -19.42 -16.64
N LYS A 243 -3.46 -18.50 -16.50
CA LYS A 243 -4.65 -18.39 -17.35
C LYS A 243 -4.68 -17.18 -18.29
N TYR A 244 -3.57 -16.36 -18.34
CA TYR A 244 -3.59 -15.11 -19.13
C TYR A 244 -2.26 -14.86 -19.84
#